data_43d8b3da8a1fff668773d144fbdbabf6
#
_entry.id   43d8b3da8a1fff668773d144fbdbabf6
#
_cell.length_a   1.000
_cell.length_b   1.000
_cell.length_c   1.000
_cell.angle_alpha   90.00
_cell.angle_beta   90.00
_cell.angle_gamma   90.00
#
_symmetry.space_group_name_H-M   'P 1'
#
loop_
_entity.id
_entity.type
_entity.pdbx_description
1 polymer ?
#
loop_
_entity_poly.entity_id
_entity_poly.type
_entity_poly.pdbx_seq_one_letter_code
_entity_poly.pdbx_strand_id
1 'polypeptide(L)'
;MIKQQRFTLLLALLALFLLQGCEPNPFVSELDQIRQRGKLRVGTLYSQQVFYYDQHEQPTGMEYELLEDFANYLGVELQMVPLYNQTELYRGLHNNQVDLLAAALSPTKALRENFRFSPEIYRVDAKVVYKKNTRRPRDISQVDSPLWITTGSYHQPLLKSYRKENPELTIEATDRLDSSELLKSIVDEDIRFALVDDTTLALHQRFYPDLAEAFTLDQATSVVWMVNRLRDDSLYSALIEFIGDKHSSGDITSLYERYFGHIQRFDYVDTRAFLRSTSTRLPKYEDWFKQYAGKLDWRLIAAVSYQESHWRPHAKSFTGVRGMMMLTLPTAKSVGVTNRLDPEQSIRGGAEYLQKLINRVPDSVREDDKIWFALVSYNIGFGHMLDARRITRMRGGDPDAWVDVKENLPLLMRKKWYQQTRYGYARGQEAYNYVNNIRQYYQSLLWLDAQKKESKRRQELMKNRAPYPVNNPSTEVSEPNKTEVDSIN
;
A
#
# COMPACT_ATOMS: atom_id res chain seq x y z
N MET A 1 6.47 78.28 -37.21
CA MET A 1 7.00 76.90 -37.56
C MET A 1 7.53 76.11 -36.35
N ILE A 2 8.29 76.68 -35.44
CA ILE A 2 8.94 75.92 -34.31
C ILE A 2 7.88 75.39 -33.27
N LYS A 3 6.76 76.03 -33.03
CA LYS A 3 5.72 75.50 -32.12
C LYS A 3 4.93 74.35 -32.65
N GLN A 4 4.74 74.26 -33.96
CA GLN A 4 4.05 73.13 -34.60
C GLN A 4 4.93 71.82 -34.65
N GLN A 5 6.22 71.98 -34.85
CA GLN A 5 7.17 70.89 -34.82
C GLN A 5 7.30 70.25 -33.40
N ARG A 6 7.26 71.10 -32.36
CA ARG A 6 7.29 70.56 -30.96
C ARG A 6 6.00 69.83 -30.59
N PHE A 7 4.87 70.23 -31.12
CA PHE A 7 3.58 69.55 -30.86
C PHE A 7 3.47 68.22 -31.58
N THR A 8 3.99 68.10 -32.83
CA THR A 8 4.07 66.82 -33.57
C THR A 8 5.05 65.86 -32.95
N LEU A 9 6.17 66.37 -32.40
CA LEU A 9 7.17 65.52 -31.70
C LEU A 9 6.60 64.97 -30.37
N LEU A 10 5.82 65.82 -29.65
CA LEU A 10 5.16 65.37 -28.41
C LEU A 10 4.06 64.34 -28.67
N LEU A 11 3.30 64.50 -29.75
CA LEU A 11 2.28 63.52 -30.18
C LEU A 11 2.91 62.21 -30.64
N ALA A 12 4.07 62.27 -31.34
CA ALA A 12 4.80 61.10 -31.75
C ALA A 12 5.41 60.36 -30.56
N LEU A 13 5.94 61.06 -29.54
CA LEU A 13 6.43 60.49 -28.29
C LEU A 13 5.30 59.89 -27.46
N LEU A 14 4.11 60.53 -27.40
CA LEU A 14 2.93 59.99 -26.71
C LEU A 14 2.39 58.75 -27.43
N ALA A 15 2.39 58.71 -28.78
CA ALA A 15 2.02 57.55 -29.56
C ALA A 15 3.02 56.38 -29.40
N LEU A 16 4.34 56.68 -29.24
CA LEU A 16 5.36 55.65 -28.94
C LEU A 16 5.18 55.07 -27.52
N PHE A 17 4.75 55.89 -26.55
CA PHE A 17 4.44 55.42 -25.18
C PHE A 17 3.16 54.59 -25.13
N LEU A 18 2.18 54.86 -25.97
CA LEU A 18 0.94 54.09 -26.09
C LEU A 18 1.13 52.75 -26.85
N LEU A 19 2.20 52.64 -27.63
CA LEU A 19 2.57 51.37 -28.29
C LEU A 19 3.39 50.44 -27.39
N GLN A 20 3.88 50.89 -26.22
CA GLN A 20 4.49 50.04 -25.19
C GLN A 20 3.43 49.40 -24.23
N GLY A 21 2.13 49.55 -24.55
CA GLY A 21 1.05 48.99 -23.81
C GLY A 21 0.85 47.51 -24.11
N CYS A 22 0.90 46.72 -23.09
CA CYS A 22 0.45 45.36 -23.00
C CYS A 22 1.23 44.36 -23.89
N GLU A 23 2.44 44.00 -23.48
CA GLU A 23 2.79 42.61 -23.70
C GLU A 23 1.72 41.79 -22.96
N PRO A 24 0.96 40.93 -23.66
CA PRO A 24 0.08 40.00 -22.95
C PRO A 24 0.97 39.21 -22.03
N ASN A 25 0.72 39.25 -20.71
CA ASN A 25 1.41 38.36 -19.79
C ASN A 25 1.39 36.99 -20.42
N PRO A 26 2.53 36.35 -20.72
CA PRO A 26 2.53 35.05 -21.37
C PRO A 26 1.68 34.15 -20.50
N PHE A 27 0.66 33.52 -21.08
CA PHE A 27 -0.15 32.55 -20.35
C PHE A 27 0.79 31.44 -19.84
N VAL A 28 1.03 31.43 -18.53
CA VAL A 28 1.86 30.41 -17.89
C VAL A 28 0.98 29.20 -17.59
N SER A 29 1.21 28.10 -18.30
CA SER A 29 0.45 26.87 -18.11
C SER A 29 0.58 26.32 -16.68
N GLU A 30 -0.36 25.49 -16.26
CA GLU A 30 -0.29 24.82 -14.95
C GLU A 30 1.02 24.02 -14.80
N LEU A 31 1.40 23.30 -15.84
CA LEU A 31 2.66 22.54 -15.87
C LEU A 31 3.89 23.43 -15.74
N ASP A 32 3.89 24.59 -16.41
CA ASP A 32 5.00 25.53 -16.28
C ASP A 32 5.06 26.17 -14.88
N GLN A 33 3.93 26.44 -14.25
CA GLN A 33 3.87 26.90 -12.85
C GLN A 33 4.45 25.85 -11.90
N ILE A 34 4.15 24.55 -12.12
CA ILE A 34 4.70 23.44 -11.34
C ILE A 34 6.22 23.37 -11.53
N ARG A 35 6.71 23.44 -12.79
CA ARG A 35 8.13 23.43 -13.12
C ARG A 35 8.89 24.62 -12.55
N GLN A 36 8.32 25.83 -12.63
CA GLN A 36 8.90 27.06 -12.05
C GLN A 36 9.00 26.97 -10.52
N ARG A 37 8.00 26.37 -9.87
CA ARG A 37 7.99 26.11 -8.43
C ARG A 37 8.97 24.98 -8.04
N GLY A 38 9.35 24.12 -8.98
CA GLY A 38 10.23 22.98 -8.77
C GLY A 38 9.60 21.82 -7.98
N LYS A 39 8.29 21.84 -7.74
CA LYS A 39 7.58 20.86 -6.89
C LYS A 39 6.20 20.51 -7.43
N LEU A 40 5.89 19.21 -7.46
CA LEU A 40 4.56 18.66 -7.65
C LEU A 40 3.93 18.39 -6.28
N ARG A 41 2.85 19.12 -5.93
CA ARG A 41 2.12 18.95 -4.66
C ARG A 41 1.01 17.93 -4.85
N VAL A 42 1.09 16.81 -4.14
CA VAL A 42 0.12 15.72 -4.24
C VAL A 42 -0.66 15.57 -2.94
N GLY A 43 -1.97 15.79 -3.00
CA GLY A 43 -2.88 15.51 -1.90
C GLY A 43 -3.09 14.01 -1.74
N THR A 44 -2.90 13.49 -0.52
CA THR A 44 -2.95 12.05 -0.24
C THR A 44 -3.55 11.76 1.13
N LEU A 45 -3.86 10.47 1.37
CA LEU A 45 -4.18 9.93 2.70
C LEU A 45 -3.08 8.98 3.14
N TYR A 46 -2.82 8.95 4.44
CA TYR A 46 -1.95 7.93 5.01
C TYR A 46 -2.62 6.55 4.92
N SER A 47 -2.07 5.66 4.11
CA SER A 47 -2.50 4.27 4.03
C SER A 47 -1.39 3.39 3.45
N GLN A 48 -1.40 2.11 3.79
CA GLN A 48 -0.44 1.14 3.22
C GLN A 48 -0.57 0.95 1.70
N GLN A 49 -1.70 1.32 1.13
CA GLN A 49 -1.95 1.25 -0.32
C GLN A 49 -1.30 2.40 -1.07
N VAL A 50 -1.32 3.59 -0.49
CA VAL A 50 -0.99 4.85 -1.17
C VAL A 50 0.36 5.37 -0.75
N PHE A 51 0.47 5.74 0.53
CA PHE A 51 1.61 6.45 1.08
C PHE A 51 1.74 6.17 2.58
N TYR A 52 2.89 5.69 3.01
CA TYR A 52 3.25 5.48 4.42
C TYR A 52 4.77 5.54 4.58
N TYR A 53 5.25 5.60 5.81
CA TYR A 53 6.69 5.49 6.09
C TYR A 53 7.04 4.07 6.50
N ASP A 54 8.10 3.55 5.90
CA ASP A 54 8.63 2.24 6.26
C ASP A 54 9.36 2.28 7.62
N GLN A 55 9.98 1.17 7.99
CA GLN A 55 10.74 1.04 9.23
C GLN A 55 12.01 1.89 9.33
N HIS A 56 12.51 2.37 8.19
CA HIS A 56 13.68 3.24 8.07
C HIS A 56 13.25 4.71 7.93
N GLU A 57 11.97 5.01 8.19
CA GLU A 57 11.35 6.33 8.00
C GLU A 57 11.45 6.82 6.55
N GLN A 58 11.56 5.87 5.59
CA GLN A 58 11.51 6.20 4.18
C GLN A 58 10.07 6.14 3.67
N PRO A 59 9.65 7.14 2.87
CA PRO A 59 8.34 7.14 2.28
C PRO A 59 8.23 5.98 1.27
N THR A 60 7.09 5.30 1.28
CA THR A 60 6.81 4.16 0.41
C THR A 60 5.30 4.01 0.19
N GLY A 61 4.90 3.14 -0.71
CA GLY A 61 3.51 2.88 -1.10
C GLY A 61 3.40 2.74 -2.61
N MET A 62 2.41 1.99 -3.08
CA MET A 62 2.27 1.77 -4.52
C MET A 62 2.09 3.09 -5.30
N GLU A 63 1.17 3.93 -4.83
CA GLU A 63 0.93 5.20 -5.51
C GLU A 63 2.09 6.18 -5.28
N TYR A 64 2.76 6.14 -4.12
CA TYR A 64 3.94 6.96 -3.84
C TYR A 64 5.07 6.70 -4.85
N GLU A 65 5.45 5.44 -5.09
CA GLU A 65 6.52 5.11 -6.04
C GLU A 65 6.15 5.56 -7.48
N LEU A 66 4.89 5.35 -7.88
CA LEU A 66 4.43 5.81 -9.18
C LEU A 66 4.41 7.35 -9.30
N LEU A 67 4.12 8.07 -8.20
CA LEU A 67 4.15 9.53 -8.13
C LEU A 67 5.59 10.06 -8.16
N GLU A 68 6.53 9.37 -7.55
CA GLU A 68 7.96 9.71 -7.60
C GLU A 68 8.47 9.63 -9.04
N ASP A 69 8.09 8.56 -9.76
CA ASP A 69 8.35 8.44 -11.19
C ASP A 69 7.71 9.57 -12.01
N PHE A 70 6.46 9.96 -11.68
CA PHE A 70 5.78 11.05 -12.38
C PHE A 70 6.44 12.41 -12.12
N ALA A 71 6.83 12.70 -10.87
CA ALA A 71 7.56 13.92 -10.55
C ALA A 71 8.91 13.99 -11.27
N ASN A 72 9.63 12.87 -11.36
CA ASN A 72 10.86 12.74 -12.14
C ASN A 72 10.61 12.97 -13.65
N TYR A 73 9.54 12.41 -14.21
CA TYR A 73 9.12 12.65 -15.59
C TYR A 73 8.84 14.14 -15.87
N LEU A 74 8.25 14.86 -14.92
CA LEU A 74 8.02 16.31 -15.02
C LEU A 74 9.28 17.14 -14.78
N GLY A 75 10.36 16.56 -14.21
CA GLY A 75 11.58 17.25 -13.83
C GLY A 75 11.46 18.09 -12.55
N VAL A 76 10.66 17.66 -11.58
CA VAL A 76 10.36 18.37 -10.32
C VAL A 76 10.46 17.44 -9.12
N GLU A 77 10.55 18.02 -7.91
CA GLU A 77 10.51 17.29 -6.64
C GLU A 77 9.06 16.89 -6.30
N LEU A 78 8.85 15.65 -5.80
CA LEU A 78 7.58 15.22 -5.25
C LEU A 78 7.36 15.78 -3.84
N GLN A 79 6.24 16.46 -3.63
CA GLN A 79 5.80 16.91 -2.32
C GLN A 79 4.47 16.26 -1.95
N MET A 80 4.51 15.23 -1.08
CA MET A 80 3.29 14.65 -0.52
C MET A 80 2.66 15.58 0.50
N VAL A 81 1.36 15.79 0.40
CA VAL A 81 0.54 16.63 1.29
C VAL A 81 -0.56 15.75 1.89
N PRO A 82 -0.29 15.05 3.01
CA PRO A 82 -1.30 14.26 3.68
C PRO A 82 -2.44 15.14 4.21
N LEU A 83 -3.67 14.77 3.90
CA LEU A 83 -4.89 15.42 4.37
C LEU A 83 -5.68 14.44 5.25
N TYR A 84 -6.63 14.98 6.01
CA TYR A 84 -7.27 14.22 7.06
C TYR A 84 -8.31 13.20 6.54
N ASN A 85 -9.08 13.58 5.51
CA ASN A 85 -10.13 12.75 4.91
C ASN A 85 -10.38 13.10 3.44
N GLN A 86 -11.22 12.33 2.77
CA GLN A 86 -11.50 12.52 1.34
C GLN A 86 -12.17 13.88 1.05
N THR A 87 -13.00 14.40 1.95
CA THR A 87 -13.64 15.71 1.78
C THR A 87 -12.60 16.83 1.74
N GLU A 88 -11.57 16.75 2.58
CA GLU A 88 -10.46 17.70 2.56
C GLU A 88 -9.58 17.55 1.33
N LEU A 89 -9.37 16.33 0.82
CA LEU A 89 -8.67 16.10 -0.45
C LEU A 89 -9.35 16.87 -1.59
N TYR A 90 -10.66 16.70 -1.78
CA TYR A 90 -11.42 17.36 -2.84
C TYR A 90 -11.40 18.88 -2.69
N ARG A 91 -11.51 19.38 -1.46
CA ARG A 91 -11.40 20.83 -1.17
C ARG A 91 -10.01 21.36 -1.48
N GLY A 92 -8.96 20.64 -1.10
CA GLY A 92 -7.56 21.01 -1.33
C GLY A 92 -7.24 21.14 -2.82
N LEU A 93 -7.72 20.20 -3.65
CA LEU A 93 -7.54 20.26 -5.10
C LEU A 93 -8.37 21.38 -5.74
N HIS A 94 -9.63 21.52 -5.35
CA HIS A 94 -10.50 22.59 -5.86
C HIS A 94 -9.91 23.98 -5.58
N ASN A 95 -9.33 24.17 -4.40
CA ASN A 95 -8.72 25.44 -3.97
C ASN A 95 -7.25 25.59 -4.41
N ASN A 96 -6.72 24.71 -5.25
CA ASN A 96 -5.33 24.71 -5.74
C ASN A 96 -4.26 24.68 -4.62
N GLN A 97 -4.59 24.11 -3.48
CA GLN A 97 -3.62 23.84 -2.41
C GLN A 97 -2.68 22.71 -2.80
N VAL A 98 -3.18 21.78 -3.59
CA VAL A 98 -2.44 20.69 -4.23
C VAL A 98 -2.70 20.69 -5.73
N ASP A 99 -1.82 20.07 -6.50
CA ASP A 99 -1.88 20.03 -7.96
C ASP A 99 -2.58 18.74 -8.47
N LEU A 100 -2.50 17.68 -7.68
CA LEU A 100 -3.01 16.35 -8.01
C LEU A 100 -3.50 15.66 -6.74
N LEU A 101 -4.48 14.75 -6.85
CA LEU A 101 -4.88 13.81 -5.79
C LEU A 101 -4.52 12.40 -6.17
N ALA A 102 -3.88 11.69 -5.23
CA ALA A 102 -3.60 10.26 -5.27
C ALA A 102 -3.82 9.68 -3.87
N ALA A 103 -4.89 8.93 -3.70
CA ALA A 103 -5.32 8.42 -2.39
C ALA A 103 -6.28 7.23 -2.52
N ALA A 104 -5.98 6.28 -3.41
CA ALA A 104 -6.85 5.15 -3.77
C ALA A 104 -8.28 5.60 -4.13
N LEU A 105 -8.40 6.68 -4.93
CA LEU A 105 -9.68 7.30 -5.23
C LEU A 105 -10.33 6.69 -6.45
N SER A 106 -11.65 6.55 -6.39
CA SER A 106 -12.45 6.07 -7.51
C SER A 106 -13.38 7.16 -8.04
N PRO A 107 -13.60 7.22 -9.37
CA PRO A 107 -14.41 8.25 -9.99
C PRO A 107 -15.89 8.08 -9.67
N THR A 108 -16.56 9.19 -9.36
CA THR A 108 -18.03 9.24 -9.26
C THR A 108 -18.61 10.26 -10.24
N LYS A 109 -19.90 10.14 -10.52
CA LYS A 109 -20.58 11.11 -11.41
C LYS A 109 -20.45 12.54 -10.88
N ALA A 110 -20.60 12.75 -9.58
CA ALA A 110 -20.51 14.08 -8.97
C ALA A 110 -19.09 14.68 -9.05
N LEU A 111 -18.06 13.84 -8.88
CA LEU A 111 -16.67 14.32 -8.96
C LEU A 111 -16.27 14.76 -10.37
N ARG A 112 -16.91 14.21 -11.44
CA ARG A 112 -16.65 14.60 -12.84
C ARG A 112 -17.00 16.04 -13.16
N GLU A 113 -17.81 16.69 -12.36
CA GLU A 113 -18.17 18.08 -12.56
C GLU A 113 -16.99 19.03 -12.26
N ASN A 114 -16.14 18.67 -11.28
CA ASN A 114 -15.05 19.53 -10.80
C ASN A 114 -13.66 18.99 -11.13
N PHE A 115 -13.50 17.69 -11.42
CA PHE A 115 -12.22 17.04 -11.59
C PHE A 115 -12.13 16.27 -12.89
N ARG A 116 -10.91 16.15 -13.42
CA ARG A 116 -10.55 15.20 -14.47
C ARG A 116 -9.82 14.04 -13.84
N PHE A 117 -9.95 12.87 -14.46
CA PHE A 117 -9.40 11.62 -13.97
C PHE A 117 -8.33 11.10 -14.91
N SER A 118 -7.22 10.61 -14.36
CA SER A 118 -6.23 9.85 -15.12
C SER A 118 -6.86 8.62 -15.79
N PRO A 119 -6.16 7.98 -16.72
CA PRO A 119 -6.43 6.58 -17.02
C PRO A 119 -6.41 5.75 -15.73
N GLU A 120 -7.07 4.60 -15.75
CA GLU A 120 -7.09 3.64 -14.65
C GLU A 120 -5.66 3.24 -14.25
N ILE A 121 -5.37 3.22 -12.95
CA ILE A 121 -4.09 2.73 -12.41
C ILE A 121 -4.22 1.27 -12.03
N TYR A 122 -5.24 0.93 -11.25
CA TYR A 122 -5.61 -0.45 -10.90
C TYR A 122 -7.11 -0.53 -10.59
N ARG A 123 -7.60 -1.73 -10.27
CA ARG A 123 -9.01 -1.97 -9.93
C ARG A 123 -9.15 -2.53 -8.54
N VAL A 124 -10.29 -2.22 -7.93
CA VAL A 124 -10.70 -2.73 -6.62
C VAL A 124 -12.13 -3.22 -6.66
N ASP A 125 -12.45 -4.16 -5.76
CA ASP A 125 -13.79 -4.63 -5.51
C ASP A 125 -14.31 -4.06 -4.19
N ALA A 126 -15.58 -3.66 -4.15
CA ALA A 126 -16.24 -3.24 -2.92
C ALA A 126 -16.73 -4.44 -2.12
N LYS A 127 -16.17 -4.66 -0.93
CA LYS A 127 -16.44 -5.81 -0.06
C LYS A 127 -17.21 -5.39 1.19
N VAL A 128 -18.32 -6.05 1.46
CA VAL A 128 -18.96 -5.98 2.78
C VAL A 128 -18.19 -6.88 3.73
N VAL A 129 -17.69 -6.31 4.82
CA VAL A 129 -16.81 -6.97 5.79
C VAL A 129 -17.53 -7.17 7.11
N TYR A 130 -17.29 -8.32 7.74
CA TYR A 130 -17.82 -8.71 9.05
C TYR A 130 -16.75 -9.45 9.87
N LYS A 131 -16.98 -9.67 11.16
CA LYS A 131 -16.13 -10.49 12.03
C LYS A 131 -16.52 -11.96 11.95
N LYS A 132 -15.57 -12.87 11.70
CA LYS A 132 -15.78 -14.33 11.73
C LYS A 132 -16.39 -14.77 13.06
N ASN A 133 -17.13 -15.88 13.03
CA ASN A 133 -17.88 -16.42 14.16
C ASN A 133 -19.08 -15.57 14.59
N THR A 134 -19.45 -14.53 13.82
CA THR A 134 -20.74 -13.84 13.89
C THR A 134 -21.61 -14.22 12.70
N ARG A 135 -22.89 -13.78 12.70
CA ARG A 135 -23.81 -14.08 11.59
C ARG A 135 -23.30 -13.40 10.30
N ARG A 136 -23.02 -14.21 9.27
CA ARG A 136 -22.61 -13.75 7.95
C ARG A 136 -23.83 -13.40 7.10
N PRO A 137 -24.04 -12.17 6.63
CA PRO A 137 -25.01 -11.86 5.60
C PRO A 137 -24.51 -12.40 4.25
N ARG A 138 -25.43 -12.89 3.41
CA ARG A 138 -25.11 -13.43 2.08
C ARG A 138 -25.28 -12.40 0.97
N ASP A 139 -26.11 -11.40 1.23
CA ASP A 139 -26.41 -10.30 0.35
C ASP A 139 -26.82 -9.05 1.15
N ILE A 140 -27.06 -7.95 0.46
CA ILE A 140 -27.35 -6.65 1.08
C ILE A 140 -28.66 -6.65 1.89
N SER A 141 -29.64 -7.48 1.52
CA SER A 141 -30.92 -7.55 2.22
C SER A 141 -30.84 -8.19 3.60
N GLN A 142 -29.76 -8.94 3.87
CA GLN A 142 -29.50 -9.61 5.14
C GLN A 142 -28.60 -8.80 6.10
N VAL A 143 -28.20 -7.59 5.70
CA VAL A 143 -27.45 -6.67 6.56
C VAL A 143 -28.41 -6.05 7.56
N ASP A 144 -28.35 -6.52 8.81
CA ASP A 144 -29.30 -6.23 9.90
C ASP A 144 -28.81 -5.17 10.91
N SER A 145 -27.75 -4.46 10.56
CA SER A 145 -27.14 -3.38 11.35
C SER A 145 -26.54 -2.33 10.42
N PRO A 146 -26.23 -1.12 10.89
CA PRO A 146 -25.67 -0.08 10.04
C PRO A 146 -24.43 -0.56 9.27
N LEU A 147 -24.41 -0.29 7.97
CA LEU A 147 -23.25 -0.50 7.10
C LEU A 147 -22.43 0.78 7.06
N TRP A 148 -21.25 0.71 7.64
CA TRP A 148 -20.35 1.84 7.80
C TRP A 148 -19.48 2.05 6.58
N ILE A 149 -19.29 3.33 6.21
CA ILE A 149 -18.42 3.79 5.10
C ILE A 149 -17.68 5.07 5.49
N THR A 150 -16.62 5.38 4.75
CA THR A 150 -15.98 6.69 4.84
C THR A 150 -16.75 7.73 4.02
N THR A 151 -16.93 8.94 4.58
CA THR A 151 -17.58 10.06 3.89
C THR A 151 -16.77 10.50 2.67
N GLY A 152 -17.45 10.77 1.57
CA GLY A 152 -16.82 11.21 0.32
C GLY A 152 -16.30 10.06 -0.56
N SER A 153 -16.31 8.82 -0.09
CA SER A 153 -15.92 7.65 -0.88
C SER A 153 -16.95 7.33 -1.97
N TYR A 154 -16.52 6.62 -3.02
CA TYR A 154 -17.41 6.12 -4.07
C TYR A 154 -18.44 5.11 -3.53
N HIS A 155 -18.18 4.52 -2.37
CA HIS A 155 -19.15 3.64 -1.67
C HIS A 155 -20.44 4.37 -1.33
N GLN A 156 -20.39 5.68 -1.08
CA GLN A 156 -21.57 6.46 -0.70
C GLN A 156 -22.64 6.55 -1.79
N PRO A 157 -22.35 6.96 -3.04
CA PRO A 157 -23.33 6.92 -4.13
C PRO A 157 -23.69 5.48 -4.52
N LEU A 158 -22.77 4.51 -4.41
CA LEU A 158 -23.04 3.10 -4.64
C LEU A 158 -24.17 2.61 -3.69
N LEU A 159 -24.02 2.78 -2.37
CA LEU A 159 -25.02 2.37 -1.39
C LEU A 159 -26.34 3.12 -1.50
N LYS A 160 -26.30 4.40 -1.93
CA LYS A 160 -27.55 5.12 -2.24
C LYS A 160 -28.37 4.47 -3.34
N SER A 161 -27.74 3.83 -4.32
CA SER A 161 -28.45 3.07 -5.36
C SER A 161 -29.09 1.82 -4.80
N TYR A 162 -28.36 1.05 -4.00
CA TYR A 162 -28.89 -0.16 -3.34
C TYR A 162 -30.01 0.11 -2.34
N ARG A 163 -29.97 1.24 -1.64
CA ARG A 163 -31.01 1.64 -0.68
C ARG A 163 -32.37 1.87 -1.34
N LYS A 164 -32.43 2.19 -2.64
CA LYS A 164 -33.70 2.32 -3.36
C LYS A 164 -34.48 1.00 -3.41
N GLU A 165 -33.77 -0.10 -3.56
CA GLU A 165 -34.34 -1.46 -3.62
C GLU A 165 -34.40 -2.13 -2.24
N ASN A 166 -33.63 -1.62 -1.28
CA ASN A 166 -33.54 -2.12 0.10
C ASN A 166 -33.76 -0.97 1.10
N PRO A 167 -35.01 -0.50 1.31
CA PRO A 167 -35.27 0.68 2.15
C PRO A 167 -34.89 0.51 3.62
N GLU A 168 -34.81 -0.72 4.12
CA GLU A 168 -34.40 -1.06 5.50
C GLU A 168 -32.88 -0.93 5.70
N LEU A 169 -32.08 -0.81 4.63
CA LEU A 169 -30.64 -0.68 4.71
C LEU A 169 -30.26 0.64 5.41
N THR A 170 -29.67 0.51 6.59
CA THR A 170 -29.11 1.65 7.33
C THR A 170 -27.66 1.85 6.92
N ILE A 171 -27.31 3.09 6.54
CA ILE A 171 -25.96 3.48 6.08
C ILE A 171 -25.47 4.55 7.02
N GLU A 172 -24.27 4.35 7.58
CA GLU A 172 -23.57 5.32 8.40
C GLU A 172 -22.27 5.74 7.72
N ALA A 173 -22.13 7.05 7.45
CA ALA A 173 -20.94 7.63 6.84
C ALA A 173 -20.16 8.44 7.87
N THR A 174 -18.86 8.20 7.98
CA THR A 174 -17.99 8.89 8.92
C THR A 174 -16.85 9.60 8.20
N ASP A 175 -16.49 10.78 8.66
CA ASP A 175 -15.31 11.54 8.26
C ASP A 175 -14.17 11.47 9.31
N ARG A 176 -14.43 10.78 10.44
CA ARG A 176 -13.51 10.64 11.58
C ARG A 176 -12.68 9.37 11.54
N LEU A 177 -13.19 8.33 10.89
CA LEU A 177 -12.52 7.03 10.77
C LEU A 177 -12.22 6.78 9.29
N ASP A 178 -11.02 6.32 9.01
CA ASP A 178 -10.66 5.81 7.69
C ASP A 178 -11.09 4.33 7.53
N SER A 179 -10.89 3.76 6.34
CA SER A 179 -11.26 2.37 6.06
C SER A 179 -10.52 1.35 6.95
N SER A 180 -9.28 1.66 7.36
CA SER A 180 -8.48 0.81 8.25
C SER A 180 -9.02 0.82 9.69
N GLU A 181 -9.42 2.00 10.15
CA GLU A 181 -10.03 2.19 11.47
C GLU A 181 -11.45 1.58 11.54
N LEU A 182 -12.21 1.64 10.42
CA LEU A 182 -13.50 0.91 10.32
C LEU A 182 -13.30 -0.60 10.45
N LEU A 183 -12.28 -1.17 9.79
CA LEU A 183 -11.96 -2.60 9.94
C LEU A 183 -11.54 -2.94 11.38
N LYS A 184 -10.78 -2.06 12.04
CA LYS A 184 -10.43 -2.25 13.43
C LYS A 184 -11.65 -2.20 14.34
N SER A 185 -12.59 -1.29 14.10
CA SER A 185 -13.84 -1.20 14.86
C SER A 185 -14.71 -2.46 14.73
N ILE A 186 -14.63 -3.18 13.58
CA ILE A 186 -15.26 -4.52 13.45
C ILE A 186 -14.54 -5.54 14.37
N VAL A 187 -13.20 -5.51 14.42
CA VAL A 187 -12.43 -6.42 15.29
C VAL A 187 -12.75 -6.19 16.75
N ASP A 188 -12.85 -4.92 17.16
CA ASP A 188 -13.16 -4.49 18.53
C ASP A 188 -14.65 -4.64 18.88
N GLU A 189 -15.50 -5.03 17.91
CA GLU A 189 -16.96 -5.23 18.05
C GLU A 189 -17.77 -3.95 18.29
N ASP A 190 -17.17 -2.79 17.98
CA ASP A 190 -17.86 -1.49 18.05
C ASP A 190 -18.87 -1.33 16.92
N ILE A 191 -18.57 -1.90 15.75
CA ILE A 191 -19.47 -1.97 14.60
C ILE A 191 -19.51 -3.39 14.05
N ARG A 192 -20.61 -3.75 13.33
CA ARG A 192 -20.78 -5.10 12.79
C ARG A 192 -20.34 -5.21 11.34
N PHE A 193 -20.59 -4.19 10.53
CA PHE A 193 -20.36 -4.22 9.08
C PHE A 193 -19.71 -2.92 8.60
N ALA A 194 -18.77 -3.06 7.69
CA ALA A 194 -18.22 -1.94 6.91
C ALA A 194 -18.12 -2.32 5.43
N LEU A 195 -18.21 -1.34 4.54
CA LEU A 195 -17.92 -1.51 3.13
C LEU A 195 -16.55 -0.88 2.85
N VAL A 196 -15.62 -1.70 2.37
CA VAL A 196 -14.24 -1.29 2.06
C VAL A 196 -13.77 -1.97 0.77
N ASP A 197 -12.66 -1.52 0.22
CA ASP A 197 -12.04 -2.14 -0.93
C ASP A 197 -11.36 -3.47 -0.56
N ASP A 198 -11.34 -4.42 -1.48
CA ASP A 198 -10.73 -5.74 -1.33
C ASP A 198 -9.24 -5.66 -0.97
N THR A 199 -8.51 -4.71 -1.54
CA THR A 199 -7.09 -4.44 -1.20
C THR A 199 -6.94 -3.99 0.24
N THR A 200 -7.82 -3.12 0.75
CA THR A 200 -7.85 -2.71 2.17
C THR A 200 -8.12 -3.91 3.07
N LEU A 201 -9.16 -4.70 2.76
CA LEU A 201 -9.49 -5.89 3.53
C LEU A 201 -8.31 -6.86 3.57
N ALA A 202 -7.74 -7.19 2.41
CA ALA A 202 -6.67 -8.17 2.29
C ALA A 202 -5.40 -7.75 3.05
N LEU A 203 -5.04 -6.46 3.04
CA LEU A 203 -3.96 -5.93 3.85
C LEU A 203 -4.21 -6.13 5.35
N HIS A 204 -5.44 -5.91 5.82
CA HIS A 204 -5.79 -6.00 7.25
C HIS A 204 -6.01 -7.43 7.74
N GLN A 205 -6.44 -8.35 6.87
CA GLN A 205 -6.62 -9.76 7.25
C GLN A 205 -5.33 -10.44 7.72
N ARG A 206 -4.17 -9.93 7.32
CA ARG A 206 -2.86 -10.41 7.79
C ARG A 206 -2.64 -10.16 9.28
N PHE A 207 -3.28 -9.14 9.82
CA PHE A 207 -3.14 -8.69 11.21
C PHE A 207 -4.36 -9.04 12.04
N TYR A 208 -5.51 -9.01 11.40
CA TYR A 208 -6.82 -9.30 11.96
C TYR A 208 -7.47 -10.46 11.20
N PRO A 209 -7.01 -11.71 11.44
CA PRO A 209 -7.50 -12.89 10.70
C PRO A 209 -8.99 -13.17 10.93
N ASP A 210 -9.59 -12.56 11.93
CA ASP A 210 -11.03 -12.67 12.21
C ASP A 210 -11.89 -11.78 11.28
N LEU A 211 -11.30 -10.85 10.53
CA LEU A 211 -12.00 -10.12 9.47
C LEU A 211 -12.32 -11.06 8.30
N ALA A 212 -13.51 -10.96 7.75
CA ALA A 212 -13.92 -11.76 6.61
C ALA A 212 -14.82 -10.99 5.66
N GLU A 213 -14.74 -11.31 4.37
CA GLU A 213 -15.70 -10.90 3.37
C GLU A 213 -17.04 -11.62 3.62
N ALA A 214 -18.11 -10.84 3.73
CA ALA A 214 -19.45 -11.35 3.70
C ALA A 214 -19.86 -11.66 2.24
N PHE A 215 -19.80 -10.66 1.39
CA PHE A 215 -20.02 -10.74 -0.06
C PHE A 215 -19.42 -9.52 -0.75
N THR A 216 -19.26 -9.62 -2.08
CA THR A 216 -18.84 -8.51 -2.94
C THR A 216 -20.06 -7.71 -3.37
N LEU A 217 -20.05 -6.40 -3.17
CA LEU A 217 -21.15 -5.52 -3.53
C LEU A 217 -20.98 -4.94 -4.95
N ASP A 218 -19.73 -4.58 -5.32
CA ASP A 218 -19.38 -4.08 -6.65
C ASP A 218 -18.00 -4.60 -7.05
N GLN A 219 -17.76 -4.75 -8.34
CA GLN A 219 -16.55 -5.34 -8.88
C GLN A 219 -15.85 -4.41 -9.87
N ALA A 220 -14.53 -4.51 -9.90
CA ALA A 220 -13.67 -3.89 -10.89
C ALA A 220 -13.83 -2.36 -11.00
N THR A 221 -14.04 -1.68 -9.86
CA THR A 221 -14.04 -0.22 -9.81
C THR A 221 -12.63 0.31 -10.02
N SER A 222 -12.48 1.27 -10.94
CA SER A 222 -11.18 1.85 -11.28
C SER A 222 -10.66 2.77 -10.17
N VAL A 223 -9.38 2.64 -9.83
CA VAL A 223 -8.64 3.63 -9.04
C VAL A 223 -7.90 4.56 -10.00
N VAL A 224 -8.01 5.86 -9.75
CA VAL A 224 -7.52 6.92 -10.63
C VAL A 224 -6.91 8.06 -9.82
N TRP A 225 -6.04 8.85 -10.45
CA TRP A 225 -5.63 10.15 -9.92
C TRP A 225 -6.52 11.25 -10.46
N MET A 226 -6.60 12.36 -9.73
CA MET A 226 -7.50 13.48 -10.06
C MET A 226 -6.74 14.78 -10.15
N VAL A 227 -7.09 15.59 -11.17
CA VAL A 227 -6.60 16.97 -11.36
C VAL A 227 -7.79 17.93 -11.44
N ASN A 228 -7.55 19.21 -11.15
CA ASN A 228 -8.59 20.23 -11.18
C ASN A 228 -9.05 20.50 -12.62
N ARG A 229 -10.36 20.35 -12.88
CA ARG A 229 -10.95 20.57 -14.21
C ARG A 229 -10.92 22.03 -14.66
N LEU A 230 -10.87 22.96 -13.73
CA LEU A 230 -10.88 24.40 -14.01
C LEU A 230 -9.51 24.94 -14.45
N ARG A 231 -8.46 24.11 -14.43
CA ARG A 231 -7.13 24.45 -14.90
C ARG A 231 -6.99 24.12 -16.39
N ASP A 232 -5.89 24.59 -16.99
CA ASP A 232 -5.55 24.21 -18.37
C ASP A 232 -5.19 22.70 -18.47
N ASP A 233 -5.07 22.20 -19.71
CA ASP A 233 -4.88 20.78 -19.96
C ASP A 233 -3.43 20.32 -19.88
N SER A 234 -2.48 21.18 -19.54
CA SER A 234 -1.04 20.87 -19.63
C SER A 234 -0.61 19.76 -18.67
N LEU A 235 -0.99 19.86 -17.37
CA LEU A 235 -0.73 18.80 -16.39
C LEU A 235 -1.51 17.53 -16.71
N TYR A 236 -2.77 17.67 -17.12
CA TYR A 236 -3.62 16.53 -17.45
C TYR A 236 -3.10 15.74 -18.67
N SER A 237 -2.63 16.45 -19.71
CA SER A 237 -2.03 15.80 -20.89
C SER A 237 -0.76 15.04 -20.54
N ALA A 238 0.12 15.64 -19.73
CA ALA A 238 1.33 14.96 -19.24
C ALA A 238 0.99 13.72 -18.40
N LEU A 239 -0.07 13.79 -17.59
CA LEU A 239 -0.53 12.67 -16.77
C LEU A 239 -1.06 11.51 -17.63
N ILE A 240 -1.83 11.80 -18.68
CA ILE A 240 -2.34 10.77 -19.60
C ILE A 240 -1.18 10.07 -20.32
N GLU A 241 -0.23 10.84 -20.85
CA GLU A 241 0.95 10.30 -21.53
C GLU A 241 1.76 9.40 -20.59
N PHE A 242 2.10 9.89 -19.41
CA PHE A 242 2.87 9.14 -18.42
C PHE A 242 2.19 7.82 -18.02
N ILE A 243 0.91 7.85 -17.66
CA ILE A 243 0.18 6.62 -17.26
C ILE A 243 0.05 5.66 -18.44
N GLY A 244 -0.16 6.17 -19.67
CA GLY A 244 -0.19 5.36 -20.88
C GLY A 244 1.14 4.62 -21.13
N ASP A 245 2.26 5.31 -20.96
CA ASP A 245 3.60 4.74 -21.08
C ASP A 245 3.85 3.68 -20.01
N LYS A 246 3.47 3.95 -18.75
CA LYS A 246 3.63 3.02 -17.62
C LYS A 246 2.75 1.77 -17.76
N HIS A 247 1.59 1.86 -18.42
CA HIS A 247 0.81 0.69 -18.79
C HIS A 247 1.47 -0.11 -19.93
N SER A 248 1.95 0.59 -20.94
CA SER A 248 2.58 -0.04 -22.11
C SER A 248 3.88 -0.77 -21.75
N SER A 249 4.65 -0.24 -20.82
CA SER A 249 5.89 -0.86 -20.29
C SER A 249 5.62 -2.00 -19.30
N GLY A 250 4.39 -2.15 -18.76
CA GLY A 250 4.06 -3.10 -17.72
C GLY A 250 4.52 -2.69 -16.31
N ASP A 251 5.02 -1.48 -16.14
CA ASP A 251 5.52 -0.98 -14.84
C ASP A 251 4.42 -0.95 -13.77
N ILE A 252 3.21 -0.47 -14.13
CA ILE A 252 2.07 -0.44 -13.20
C ILE A 252 1.69 -1.86 -12.77
N THR A 253 1.69 -2.82 -13.70
CA THR A 253 1.39 -4.22 -13.39
C THR A 253 2.44 -4.81 -12.44
N SER A 254 3.72 -4.54 -12.68
CA SER A 254 4.82 -4.99 -11.85
C SER A 254 4.76 -4.36 -10.45
N LEU A 255 4.42 -3.08 -10.38
CA LEU A 255 4.25 -2.33 -9.15
C LEU A 255 3.06 -2.87 -8.33
N TYR A 256 1.90 -3.07 -8.98
CA TYR A 256 0.72 -3.67 -8.36
C TYR A 256 1.03 -5.06 -7.79
N GLU A 257 1.74 -5.88 -8.58
CA GLU A 257 2.15 -7.21 -8.13
C GLU A 257 3.08 -7.15 -6.90
N ARG A 258 3.99 -6.19 -6.86
CA ARG A 258 4.91 -6.00 -5.74
C ARG A 258 4.15 -5.69 -4.44
N TYR A 259 3.13 -4.84 -4.51
CA TYR A 259 2.37 -4.42 -3.34
C TYR A 259 1.21 -5.35 -2.98
N PHE A 260 0.48 -5.88 -3.98
CA PHE A 260 -0.79 -6.58 -3.77
C PHE A 260 -0.85 -8.02 -4.30
N GLY A 261 0.04 -8.43 -5.20
CA GLY A 261 -0.06 -9.74 -5.87
C GLY A 261 0.05 -10.95 -4.94
N HIS A 262 0.58 -10.77 -3.75
CA HIS A 262 0.74 -11.84 -2.76
C HIS A 262 -0.42 -11.89 -1.74
N ILE A 263 -1.38 -10.94 -1.77
CA ILE A 263 -2.48 -10.88 -0.80
C ILE A 263 -3.75 -11.61 -1.23
N GLN A 264 -3.82 -12.09 -2.45
CA GLN A 264 -5.04 -12.70 -3.02
C GLN A 264 -5.47 -14.05 -2.39
N ARG A 265 -4.60 -14.70 -1.60
CA ARG A 265 -4.90 -15.99 -0.94
C ARG A 265 -4.64 -15.91 0.54
N PHE A 266 -5.68 -15.59 1.29
CA PHE A 266 -5.64 -15.54 2.75
C PHE A 266 -5.92 -16.92 3.35
N ASP A 267 -4.97 -17.48 4.14
CA ASP A 267 -5.17 -18.66 4.98
C ASP A 267 -5.32 -18.26 6.45
N TYR A 268 -6.54 -18.34 6.93
CA TYR A 268 -6.90 -17.97 8.30
C TYR A 268 -6.16 -18.79 9.37
N VAL A 269 -6.06 -20.10 9.16
CA VAL A 269 -5.48 -21.00 10.16
C VAL A 269 -3.98 -20.78 10.27
N ASP A 270 -3.31 -20.66 9.13
CA ASP A 270 -1.88 -20.45 9.05
C ASP A 270 -1.49 -19.07 9.61
N THR A 271 -2.24 -18.03 9.26
CA THR A 271 -2.00 -16.66 9.78
C THR A 271 -2.13 -16.60 11.31
N ARG A 272 -3.15 -17.24 11.90
CA ARG A 272 -3.27 -17.30 13.37
C ARG A 272 -2.14 -18.07 14.03
N ALA A 273 -1.70 -19.19 13.42
CA ALA A 273 -0.57 -19.96 13.92
C ALA A 273 0.74 -19.16 13.84
N PHE A 274 0.94 -18.43 12.73
CA PHE A 274 2.06 -17.52 12.55
C PHE A 274 2.09 -16.43 13.63
N LEU A 275 1.00 -15.65 13.78
CA LEU A 275 0.91 -14.57 14.77
C LEU A 275 1.14 -15.07 16.20
N ARG A 276 0.63 -16.25 16.56
CA ARG A 276 0.95 -16.88 17.86
C ARG A 276 2.45 -17.20 17.98
N SER A 277 3.06 -17.66 16.90
CA SER A 277 4.48 -18.04 16.90
C SER A 277 5.41 -16.83 16.99
N THR A 278 4.99 -15.65 16.53
CA THR A 278 5.76 -14.40 16.68
C THR A 278 5.93 -13.97 18.13
N SER A 279 4.98 -14.31 19.00
CA SER A 279 5.08 -14.01 20.45
C SER A 279 5.73 -15.14 21.26
N THR A 280 5.66 -16.39 20.80
CA THR A 280 6.09 -17.55 21.58
C THR A 280 7.43 -18.16 21.16
N ARG A 281 7.77 -18.11 19.87
CA ARG A 281 8.97 -18.75 19.30
C ARG A 281 9.99 -17.75 18.79
N LEU A 282 9.56 -16.77 17.99
CA LEU A 282 10.46 -15.81 17.36
C LEU A 282 11.40 -15.12 18.35
N PRO A 283 10.96 -14.66 19.54
CA PRO A 283 11.85 -13.97 20.49
C PRO A 283 13.09 -14.75 20.90
N LYS A 284 13.05 -16.08 20.81
CA LYS A 284 14.19 -16.96 21.15
C LYS A 284 15.31 -16.92 20.11
N TYR A 285 15.02 -16.45 18.89
CA TYR A 285 15.93 -16.53 17.74
C TYR A 285 16.12 -15.16 17.05
N GLU A 286 15.39 -14.13 17.50
CA GLU A 286 15.37 -12.82 16.87
C GLU A 286 16.77 -12.18 16.78
N ASP A 287 17.57 -12.33 17.84
CA ASP A 287 18.93 -11.78 17.88
C ASP A 287 19.83 -12.44 16.83
N TRP A 288 19.72 -13.75 16.61
CA TRP A 288 20.47 -14.43 15.57
C TRP A 288 20.00 -14.06 14.17
N PHE A 289 18.69 -13.86 13.97
CA PHE A 289 18.19 -13.33 12.69
C PHE A 289 18.78 -11.95 12.41
N LYS A 290 18.80 -11.05 13.38
CA LYS A 290 19.42 -9.71 13.26
C LYS A 290 20.92 -9.79 13.00
N GLN A 291 21.62 -10.64 13.74
CA GLN A 291 23.07 -10.79 13.64
C GLN A 291 23.52 -11.31 12.27
N TYR A 292 22.80 -12.27 11.70
CA TYR A 292 23.20 -12.96 10.48
C TYR A 292 22.49 -12.49 9.21
N ALA A 293 21.65 -11.47 9.29
CA ALA A 293 20.92 -10.92 8.13
C ALA A 293 21.85 -10.33 7.06
N GLY A 294 22.99 -9.78 7.46
CA GLY A 294 23.93 -9.15 6.53
C GLY A 294 23.32 -7.90 5.88
N LYS A 295 23.15 -7.94 4.55
CA LYS A 295 22.50 -6.87 3.79
C LYS A 295 20.99 -7.05 3.68
N LEU A 296 20.44 -8.20 4.08
CA LEU A 296 19.04 -8.50 4.01
C LEU A 296 18.30 -8.01 5.26
N ASP A 297 17.02 -7.75 5.11
CA ASP A 297 16.17 -7.52 6.27
C ASP A 297 16.07 -8.81 7.10
N TRP A 298 16.37 -8.73 8.39
CA TRP A 298 16.32 -9.88 9.30
C TRP A 298 14.92 -10.53 9.35
N ARG A 299 13.85 -9.75 9.15
CA ARG A 299 12.46 -10.23 9.14
C ARG A 299 12.16 -11.07 7.90
N LEU A 300 12.82 -10.77 6.78
CA LEU A 300 12.73 -11.63 5.60
C LEU A 300 13.34 -13.00 5.89
N ILE A 301 14.53 -13.05 6.52
CA ILE A 301 15.17 -14.31 6.91
C ILE A 301 14.31 -15.07 7.93
N ALA A 302 13.72 -14.36 8.89
CA ALA A 302 12.78 -14.95 9.83
C ALA A 302 11.52 -15.50 9.14
N ALA A 303 10.98 -14.81 8.13
CA ALA A 303 9.85 -15.29 7.33
C ALA A 303 10.19 -16.55 6.53
N VAL A 304 11.37 -16.60 5.91
CA VAL A 304 11.90 -17.82 5.25
C VAL A 304 11.99 -18.96 6.26
N SER A 305 12.59 -18.73 7.42
CA SER A 305 12.71 -19.74 8.48
C SER A 305 11.36 -20.24 8.98
N TYR A 306 10.36 -19.34 9.06
CA TYR A 306 9.01 -19.77 9.42
C TYR A 306 8.39 -20.65 8.35
N GLN A 307 8.49 -20.29 7.08
CA GLN A 307 8.02 -21.11 5.96
C GLN A 307 8.69 -22.50 5.93
N GLU A 308 9.98 -22.58 6.29
CA GLU A 308 10.73 -23.83 6.31
C GLU A 308 10.36 -24.74 7.48
N SER A 309 10.27 -24.20 8.69
CA SER A 309 10.22 -25.03 9.91
C SER A 309 9.21 -24.55 10.96
N HIS A 310 8.49 -23.45 10.72
CA HIS A 310 7.71 -22.74 11.74
C HIS A 310 8.56 -22.42 12.99
N TRP A 311 9.83 -22.02 12.77
CA TRP A 311 10.85 -21.77 13.81
C TRP A 311 11.04 -22.96 14.77
N ARG A 312 11.13 -24.17 14.22
CA ARG A 312 11.41 -25.42 14.98
C ARG A 312 12.81 -25.92 14.67
N PRO A 313 13.77 -25.84 15.62
CA PRO A 313 15.18 -26.22 15.37
C PRO A 313 15.34 -27.67 14.92
N HIS A 314 14.50 -28.55 15.43
CA HIS A 314 14.57 -29.98 15.16
C HIS A 314 13.63 -30.44 14.02
N ALA A 315 13.15 -29.50 13.19
CA ALA A 315 12.34 -29.85 12.03
C ALA A 315 13.12 -30.79 11.09
N LYS A 316 12.40 -31.78 10.55
CA LYS A 316 12.94 -32.78 9.64
C LYS A 316 11.91 -33.10 8.58
N SER A 317 12.30 -32.97 7.31
CA SER A 317 11.45 -33.38 6.20
C SER A 317 11.66 -34.89 5.86
N PHE A 318 10.72 -35.41 5.10
CA PHE A 318 10.81 -36.74 4.54
C PHE A 318 12.02 -36.91 3.58
N THR A 319 12.43 -35.84 2.92
CA THR A 319 13.55 -35.77 1.97
C THR A 319 14.92 -35.58 2.65
N GLY A 320 14.97 -35.53 3.99
CA GLY A 320 16.22 -35.43 4.75
C GLY A 320 16.79 -34.05 4.95
N VAL A 321 16.08 -32.96 4.56
CA VAL A 321 16.44 -31.62 4.97
C VAL A 321 16.11 -31.39 6.45
N ARG A 322 16.88 -30.60 7.17
CA ARG A 322 16.79 -30.46 8.64
C ARG A 322 17.08 -29.04 9.13
N GLY A 323 16.53 -28.75 10.30
CA GLY A 323 16.82 -27.54 11.08
C GLY A 323 15.93 -26.37 10.74
N MET A 324 16.23 -25.23 11.35
CA MET A 324 15.45 -23.99 11.23
C MET A 324 15.25 -23.53 9.78
N MET A 325 16.27 -23.67 8.94
CA MET A 325 16.29 -23.22 7.55
C MET A 325 16.27 -24.40 6.55
N MET A 326 15.95 -25.63 7.02
CA MET A 326 15.77 -26.84 6.22
C MET A 326 16.88 -27.07 5.17
N LEU A 327 18.15 -26.96 5.60
CA LEU A 327 19.29 -27.09 4.71
C LEU A 327 19.53 -28.56 4.30
N THR A 328 19.85 -28.78 3.03
CA THR A 328 20.39 -30.05 2.57
C THR A 328 21.82 -30.24 3.08
N LEU A 329 22.36 -31.48 3.07
CA LEU A 329 23.76 -31.73 3.43
C LEU A 329 24.75 -30.98 2.53
N PRO A 330 24.59 -31.00 1.18
CA PRO A 330 25.48 -30.25 0.30
C PRO A 330 25.42 -28.73 0.56
N THR A 331 24.19 -28.15 0.75
CA THR A 331 24.03 -26.74 1.06
C THR A 331 24.71 -26.39 2.39
N ALA A 332 24.47 -27.16 3.45
CA ALA A 332 25.08 -26.93 4.75
C ALA A 332 26.62 -26.93 4.66
N LYS A 333 27.21 -27.91 3.93
CA LYS A 333 28.66 -27.95 3.69
C LYS A 333 29.17 -26.72 2.95
N SER A 334 28.42 -26.20 1.95
CA SER A 334 28.82 -25.05 1.13
C SER A 334 28.82 -23.73 1.87
N VAL A 335 28.15 -23.68 3.04
CA VAL A 335 28.06 -22.51 3.94
C VAL A 335 28.66 -22.78 5.33
N GLY A 336 29.48 -23.81 5.47
CA GLY A 336 30.22 -24.10 6.70
C GLY A 336 29.34 -24.43 7.91
N VAL A 337 28.17 -25.05 7.68
CA VAL A 337 27.26 -25.54 8.73
C VAL A 337 27.63 -27.01 9.05
N THR A 338 28.06 -27.24 10.27
CA THR A 338 28.43 -28.61 10.74
C THR A 338 27.27 -29.29 11.44
N ASN A 339 26.43 -28.54 12.13
CA ASN A 339 25.22 -29.04 12.77
C ASN A 339 23.98 -28.30 12.29
N ARG A 340 23.18 -28.91 11.41
CA ARG A 340 21.94 -28.30 10.86
C ARG A 340 20.82 -28.16 11.90
N LEU A 341 20.87 -28.88 13.02
CA LEU A 341 19.89 -28.83 14.10
C LEU A 341 20.24 -27.79 15.14
N ASP A 342 21.45 -27.23 15.10
CA ASP A 342 21.82 -26.06 15.85
C ASP A 342 21.14 -24.83 15.23
N PRO A 343 20.28 -24.11 15.98
CA PRO A 343 19.48 -23.03 15.40
C PRO A 343 20.33 -21.86 14.91
N GLU A 344 21.40 -21.52 15.61
CA GLU A 344 22.29 -20.42 15.23
C GLU A 344 23.02 -20.74 13.92
N GLN A 345 23.65 -21.92 13.83
CA GLN A 345 24.32 -22.34 12.59
C GLN A 345 23.35 -22.45 11.43
N SER A 346 22.14 -22.97 11.67
CA SER A 346 21.12 -23.11 10.64
C SER A 346 20.67 -21.75 10.10
N ILE A 347 20.42 -20.77 10.98
CA ILE A 347 20.02 -19.41 10.60
C ILE A 347 21.16 -18.74 9.82
N ARG A 348 22.39 -18.76 10.33
CA ARG A 348 23.58 -18.21 9.65
C ARG A 348 23.75 -18.81 8.26
N GLY A 349 23.73 -20.14 8.17
CA GLY A 349 23.95 -20.82 6.88
C GLY A 349 22.80 -20.60 5.89
N GLY A 350 21.55 -20.53 6.37
CA GLY A 350 20.40 -20.23 5.52
C GLY A 350 20.42 -18.81 4.96
N ALA A 351 20.77 -17.83 5.80
CA ALA A 351 20.92 -16.44 5.37
C ALA A 351 22.04 -16.29 4.33
N GLU A 352 23.21 -16.89 4.58
CA GLU A 352 24.33 -16.89 3.64
C GLU A 352 23.98 -17.57 2.30
N TYR A 353 23.25 -18.68 2.35
CA TYR A 353 22.82 -19.39 1.15
C TYR A 353 21.84 -18.56 0.34
N LEU A 354 20.86 -17.91 1.00
CA LEU A 354 19.92 -17.01 0.32
C LEU A 354 20.65 -15.85 -0.36
N GLN A 355 21.60 -15.21 0.33
CA GLN A 355 22.41 -14.16 -0.26
C GLN A 355 23.22 -14.64 -1.48
N LYS A 356 23.78 -15.85 -1.41
CA LYS A 356 24.46 -16.47 -2.57
C LYS A 356 23.51 -16.68 -3.74
N LEU A 357 22.27 -17.07 -3.50
CA LEU A 357 21.26 -17.22 -4.56
C LEU A 357 20.87 -15.89 -5.18
N ILE A 358 20.67 -14.84 -4.38
CA ILE A 358 20.39 -13.48 -4.87
C ILE A 358 21.50 -13.02 -5.81
N ASN A 359 22.75 -13.16 -5.40
CA ASN A 359 23.91 -12.76 -6.20
C ASN A 359 24.08 -13.59 -7.50
N ARG A 360 23.40 -14.74 -7.62
CA ARG A 360 23.41 -15.58 -8.83
C ARG A 360 22.28 -15.27 -9.78
N VAL A 361 21.22 -14.56 -9.33
CA VAL A 361 20.12 -14.15 -10.22
C VAL A 361 20.72 -13.25 -11.30
N PRO A 362 20.36 -13.43 -12.58
CA PRO A 362 20.89 -12.60 -13.66
C PRO A 362 20.71 -11.11 -13.45
N ASP A 363 21.71 -10.32 -13.88
CA ASP A 363 21.70 -8.86 -13.72
C ASP A 363 20.60 -8.18 -14.55
N SER A 364 20.05 -8.86 -15.55
CA SER A 364 18.89 -8.39 -16.32
C SER A 364 17.60 -8.34 -15.49
N VAL A 365 17.52 -9.08 -14.37
CA VAL A 365 16.40 -9.03 -13.44
C VAL A 365 16.50 -7.77 -12.60
N ARG A 366 15.38 -7.04 -12.45
CA ARG A 366 15.30 -5.84 -11.58
C ARG A 366 15.76 -6.18 -10.16
N GLU A 367 16.48 -5.27 -9.52
CA GLU A 367 17.05 -5.50 -8.18
C GLU A 367 15.99 -5.90 -7.16
N ASP A 368 14.83 -5.24 -7.19
CA ASP A 368 13.69 -5.51 -6.28
C ASP A 368 13.05 -6.89 -6.51
N ASP A 369 13.17 -7.45 -7.69
CA ASP A 369 12.60 -8.76 -8.04
C ASP A 369 13.58 -9.91 -7.75
N LYS A 370 14.91 -9.64 -7.69
CA LYS A 370 15.93 -10.68 -7.49
C LYS A 370 15.65 -11.60 -6.30
N ILE A 371 15.08 -11.05 -5.24
CA ILE A 371 14.73 -11.83 -4.04
C ILE A 371 13.70 -12.92 -4.33
N TRP A 372 12.71 -12.66 -5.18
CA TRP A 372 11.66 -13.63 -5.50
C TRP A 372 12.21 -14.78 -6.32
N PHE A 373 13.10 -14.50 -7.28
CA PHE A 373 13.82 -15.52 -8.05
C PHE A 373 14.76 -16.34 -7.16
N ALA A 374 15.42 -15.71 -6.20
CA ALA A 374 16.27 -16.40 -5.23
C ALA A 374 15.46 -17.34 -4.31
N LEU A 375 14.27 -16.92 -3.87
CA LEU A 375 13.37 -17.76 -3.06
C LEU A 375 12.85 -18.98 -3.85
N VAL A 376 12.49 -18.81 -5.13
CA VAL A 376 12.19 -19.97 -6.01
C VAL A 376 13.40 -20.90 -6.06
N SER A 377 14.61 -20.34 -6.24
CA SER A 377 15.84 -21.12 -6.31
C SER A 377 16.15 -21.84 -5.01
N TYR A 378 15.81 -21.24 -3.86
CA TYR A 378 15.95 -21.84 -2.54
C TYR A 378 15.06 -23.10 -2.39
N ASN A 379 13.81 -23.01 -2.88
CA ASN A 379 12.81 -24.07 -2.74
C ASN A 379 13.01 -25.22 -3.75
N ILE A 380 13.05 -24.92 -5.06
CA ILE A 380 13.12 -25.94 -6.11
C ILE A 380 14.49 -26.04 -6.82
N GLY A 381 15.42 -25.19 -6.44
CA GLY A 381 16.77 -25.14 -7.02
C GLY A 381 16.91 -24.16 -8.18
N PHE A 382 18.11 -23.59 -8.28
CA PHE A 382 18.47 -22.55 -9.25
C PHE A 382 18.23 -22.94 -10.72
N GLY A 383 18.48 -24.22 -11.07
CA GLY A 383 18.25 -24.72 -12.42
C GLY A 383 16.77 -24.64 -12.85
N HIS A 384 15.86 -25.02 -11.97
CA HIS A 384 14.42 -24.96 -12.26
C HIS A 384 13.87 -23.53 -12.28
N MET A 385 14.46 -22.59 -11.54
CA MET A 385 14.18 -21.16 -11.69
C MET A 385 14.54 -20.68 -13.11
N LEU A 386 15.70 -21.09 -13.64
CA LEU A 386 16.09 -20.78 -15.03
C LEU A 386 15.15 -21.44 -16.05
N ASP A 387 14.65 -22.65 -15.76
CA ASP A 387 13.66 -23.32 -16.59
C ASP A 387 12.32 -22.58 -16.61
N ALA A 388 11.87 -22.05 -15.48
CA ALA A 388 10.67 -21.20 -15.42
C ALA A 388 10.82 -19.94 -16.28
N ARG A 389 11.97 -19.25 -16.21
CA ARG A 389 12.30 -18.12 -17.09
C ARG A 389 12.28 -18.49 -18.56
N ARG A 390 12.81 -19.69 -18.91
CA ARG A 390 12.78 -20.20 -20.27
C ARG A 390 11.35 -20.44 -20.76
N ILE A 391 10.48 -21.05 -19.93
CA ILE A 391 9.06 -21.26 -20.28
C ILE A 391 8.36 -19.92 -20.48
N THR A 392 8.62 -18.93 -19.63
CA THR A 392 8.07 -17.57 -19.77
C THR A 392 8.41 -16.97 -21.12
N ARG A 393 9.69 -17.00 -21.51
CA ARG A 393 10.14 -16.53 -22.84
C ARG A 393 9.46 -17.28 -23.98
N MET A 394 9.33 -18.60 -23.89
CA MET A 394 8.66 -19.42 -24.92
C MET A 394 7.18 -19.08 -25.07
N ARG A 395 6.56 -18.51 -24.04
CA ARG A 395 5.16 -18.06 -24.07
C ARG A 395 5.00 -16.57 -24.42
N GLY A 396 6.10 -15.88 -24.73
CA GLY A 396 6.08 -14.46 -25.11
C GLY A 396 6.08 -13.48 -23.94
N GLY A 397 6.24 -13.97 -22.68
CA GLY A 397 6.38 -13.13 -21.50
C GLY A 397 7.83 -12.71 -21.25
N ASP A 398 8.03 -11.73 -20.37
CA ASP A 398 9.34 -11.26 -19.94
C ASP A 398 9.96 -12.24 -18.92
N PRO A 399 11.07 -12.91 -19.25
CA PRO A 399 11.74 -13.84 -18.34
C PRO A 399 12.43 -13.15 -17.14
N ASP A 400 12.55 -11.83 -17.18
CA ASP A 400 13.21 -11.04 -16.14
C ASP A 400 12.21 -10.31 -15.21
N ALA A 401 10.91 -10.30 -15.57
CA ALA A 401 9.84 -9.80 -14.76
C ALA A 401 9.24 -10.90 -13.86
N TRP A 402 9.21 -10.66 -12.54
CA TRP A 402 8.63 -11.62 -11.59
C TRP A 402 7.16 -11.93 -11.89
N VAL A 403 6.38 -10.91 -12.27
CA VAL A 403 4.95 -11.04 -12.57
C VAL A 403 4.68 -12.08 -13.65
N ASP A 404 5.52 -12.15 -14.67
CA ASP A 404 5.40 -13.10 -15.77
C ASP A 404 5.93 -14.49 -15.40
N VAL A 405 7.05 -14.54 -14.69
CA VAL A 405 7.69 -15.83 -14.34
C VAL A 405 6.88 -16.60 -13.31
N LYS A 406 6.28 -15.93 -12.33
CA LYS A 406 5.45 -16.59 -11.31
C LYS A 406 4.27 -17.36 -11.91
N GLU A 407 3.62 -16.81 -12.94
CA GLU A 407 2.48 -17.45 -13.64
C GLU A 407 2.90 -18.71 -14.42
N ASN A 408 4.17 -18.80 -14.75
CA ASN A 408 4.75 -19.92 -15.50
C ASN A 408 5.38 -21.00 -14.61
N LEU A 409 5.61 -20.74 -13.31
CA LEU A 409 6.13 -21.73 -12.36
C LEU A 409 5.32 -23.03 -12.34
N PRO A 410 3.97 -23.02 -12.28
CA PRO A 410 3.18 -24.26 -12.26
C PRO A 410 3.36 -25.12 -13.52
N LEU A 411 3.81 -24.53 -14.62
CA LEU A 411 4.03 -25.25 -15.89
C LEU A 411 5.22 -26.23 -15.81
N LEU A 412 6.14 -26.02 -14.87
CA LEU A 412 7.21 -26.99 -14.58
C LEU A 412 6.69 -28.38 -14.16
N MET A 413 5.41 -28.48 -13.78
CA MET A 413 4.74 -29.75 -13.46
C MET A 413 4.09 -30.39 -14.70
N ARG A 414 3.95 -29.68 -15.80
CA ARG A 414 3.25 -30.15 -17.01
C ARG A 414 4.23 -30.72 -18.03
N LYS A 415 4.03 -31.99 -18.41
CA LYS A 415 4.91 -32.73 -19.35
C LYS A 415 5.23 -31.98 -20.63
N LYS A 416 4.20 -31.35 -21.23
CA LYS A 416 4.36 -30.52 -22.45
C LYS A 416 5.44 -29.44 -22.29
N TRP A 417 5.63 -28.88 -21.10
CA TRP A 417 6.55 -27.78 -20.83
C TRP A 417 7.89 -28.24 -20.29
N TYR A 418 7.92 -29.09 -19.23
CA TYR A 418 9.17 -29.48 -18.61
C TYR A 418 10.07 -30.35 -19.54
N GLN A 419 9.52 -31.06 -20.52
CA GLN A 419 10.33 -31.75 -21.52
C GLN A 419 11.10 -30.83 -22.45
N GLN A 420 10.75 -29.55 -22.53
CA GLN A 420 11.42 -28.53 -23.32
C GLN A 420 12.43 -27.70 -22.51
N THR A 421 12.58 -28.03 -21.23
CA THR A 421 13.52 -27.38 -20.32
C THR A 421 14.74 -28.24 -20.04
N ARG A 422 15.78 -27.63 -19.48
CA ARG A 422 17.06 -28.32 -19.25
C ARG A 422 17.01 -29.27 -18.05
N TYR A 423 16.31 -28.87 -16.98
CA TYR A 423 16.33 -29.58 -15.71
C TYR A 423 15.05 -30.42 -15.50
N GLY A 424 14.06 -30.28 -16.36
CA GLY A 424 12.88 -31.14 -16.39
C GLY A 424 11.84 -30.79 -15.33
N TYR A 425 11.20 -31.80 -14.78
CA TYR A 425 10.10 -31.68 -13.82
C TYR A 425 10.52 -31.01 -12.51
N ALA A 426 9.74 -30.02 -12.06
CA ALA A 426 9.82 -29.47 -10.71
C ALA A 426 8.42 -29.15 -10.16
N ARG A 427 8.28 -29.05 -8.84
CA ARG A 427 7.03 -28.69 -8.14
C ARG A 427 6.77 -27.20 -8.18
N GLY A 428 6.59 -26.65 -9.39
CA GLY A 428 6.49 -25.22 -9.60
C GLY A 428 5.35 -24.53 -8.84
N GLN A 429 4.21 -25.23 -8.64
CA GLN A 429 3.11 -24.69 -7.83
C GLN A 429 3.51 -24.56 -6.33
N GLU A 430 4.30 -25.49 -5.79
CA GLU A 430 4.80 -25.38 -4.43
C GLU A 430 5.75 -24.19 -4.30
N ALA A 431 6.63 -23.96 -5.29
CA ALA A 431 7.52 -22.80 -5.32
C ALA A 431 6.75 -21.46 -5.40
N TYR A 432 5.71 -21.40 -6.21
CA TYR A 432 4.82 -20.24 -6.26
C TYR A 432 4.20 -19.93 -4.88
N ASN A 433 3.61 -20.95 -4.24
CA ASN A 433 3.01 -20.80 -2.92
C ASN A 433 4.07 -20.45 -1.85
N TYR A 434 5.25 -21.02 -1.94
CA TYR A 434 6.38 -20.76 -1.04
C TYR A 434 6.76 -19.27 -1.03
N VAL A 435 6.94 -18.67 -2.20
CA VAL A 435 7.25 -17.24 -2.31
C VAL A 435 6.13 -16.38 -1.74
N ASN A 436 4.88 -16.67 -2.10
CA ASN A 436 3.74 -15.89 -1.61
C ASN A 436 3.58 -15.95 -0.09
N ASN A 437 3.74 -17.12 0.51
CA ASN A 437 3.68 -17.29 1.96
C ASN A 437 4.78 -16.48 2.67
N ILE A 438 6.03 -16.55 2.16
CA ILE A 438 7.14 -15.78 2.73
C ILE A 438 6.86 -14.28 2.66
N ARG A 439 6.33 -13.79 1.53
CA ARG A 439 5.94 -12.38 1.39
C ARG A 439 4.90 -11.98 2.45
N GLN A 440 3.89 -12.81 2.68
CA GLN A 440 2.87 -12.56 3.71
C GLN A 440 3.46 -12.53 5.13
N TYR A 441 4.30 -13.51 5.49
CA TYR A 441 4.96 -13.54 6.80
C TYR A 441 5.89 -12.35 6.99
N TYR A 442 6.66 -11.99 5.97
CA TYR A 442 7.55 -10.86 6.01
C TYR A 442 6.79 -9.55 6.26
N GLN A 443 5.73 -9.30 5.51
CA GLN A 443 4.88 -8.13 5.69
C GLN A 443 4.25 -8.08 7.09
N SER A 444 3.81 -9.24 7.60
CA SER A 444 3.26 -9.32 8.96
C SER A 444 4.30 -8.99 10.02
N LEU A 445 5.57 -9.42 9.84
CA LEU A 445 6.66 -9.06 10.76
C LEU A 445 7.00 -7.56 10.70
N LEU A 446 6.99 -6.96 9.52
CA LEU A 446 7.17 -5.52 9.34
C LEU A 446 6.13 -4.72 10.14
N TRP A 447 4.87 -5.09 9.98
CA TRP A 447 3.77 -4.44 10.69
C TRP A 447 3.86 -4.62 12.21
N LEU A 448 4.10 -5.84 12.70
CA LEU A 448 4.25 -6.11 14.14
C LEU A 448 5.38 -5.29 14.76
N ASP A 449 6.48 -5.12 14.04
CA ASP A 449 7.61 -4.31 14.50
C ASP A 449 7.25 -2.83 14.56
N ALA A 450 6.55 -2.31 13.54
CA ALA A 450 6.04 -0.94 13.52
C ALA A 450 5.06 -0.68 14.69
N GLN A 451 4.13 -1.61 14.97
CA GLN A 451 3.21 -1.51 16.10
C GLN A 451 3.93 -1.49 17.45
N LYS A 452 4.97 -2.33 17.62
CA LYS A 452 5.80 -2.33 18.83
C LYS A 452 6.53 -1.00 19.04
N LYS A 453 7.08 -0.42 17.96
CA LYS A 453 7.76 0.89 18.00
C LYS A 453 6.79 2.00 18.39
N GLU A 454 5.64 2.04 17.76
CA GLU A 454 4.61 3.05 18.05
C GLU A 454 4.09 2.93 19.48
N SER A 455 3.84 1.72 19.97
CA SER A 455 3.43 1.50 21.37
C SER A 455 4.46 2.00 22.37
N LYS A 456 5.75 1.75 22.12
CA LYS A 456 6.85 2.26 22.95
C LYS A 456 6.90 3.78 22.94
N ARG A 457 6.82 4.39 21.75
CA ARG A 457 6.79 5.84 21.58
C ARG A 457 5.65 6.48 22.35
N ARG A 458 4.43 5.91 22.26
CA ARG A 458 3.27 6.41 23.05
C ARG A 458 3.50 6.28 24.56
N GLN A 459 4.05 5.17 25.03
CA GLN A 459 4.37 4.98 26.44
C GLN A 459 5.43 5.99 26.94
N GLU A 460 6.45 6.28 26.16
CA GLU A 460 7.47 7.28 26.46
C GLU A 460 6.87 8.69 26.51
N LEU A 461 6.02 9.04 25.54
CA LEU A 461 5.31 10.32 25.54
C LEU A 461 4.38 10.47 26.74
N MET A 462 3.71 9.40 27.18
CA MET A 462 2.87 9.43 28.38
C MET A 462 3.69 9.55 29.67
N LYS A 463 4.87 8.92 29.76
CA LYS A 463 5.77 9.05 30.91
C LYS A 463 6.35 10.46 31.05
N ASN A 464 6.59 11.13 29.94
CA ASN A 464 7.17 12.47 29.90
C ASN A 464 6.13 13.60 29.97
N ARG A 465 4.82 13.29 29.96
CA ARG A 465 3.79 14.26 30.28
C ARG A 465 3.81 14.52 31.76
N ALA A 466 4.21 15.76 32.16
CA ALA A 466 3.99 16.24 33.51
C ALA A 466 2.50 16.05 33.88
N PRO A 467 2.20 15.62 35.10
CA PRO A 467 0.80 15.51 35.51
C PRO A 467 0.14 16.88 35.34
N TYR A 468 -0.97 16.91 34.62
CA TYR A 468 -1.79 18.11 34.59
C TYR A 468 -2.08 18.53 36.02
N PRO A 469 -1.88 19.82 36.42
CA PRO A 469 -2.32 20.27 37.70
C PRO A 469 -3.84 20.03 37.76
N VAL A 470 -4.25 19.12 38.62
CA VAL A 470 -5.66 18.96 38.98
C VAL A 470 -6.04 20.25 39.67
N ASN A 471 -6.58 21.22 38.95
CA ASN A 471 -7.31 22.32 39.56
C ASN A 471 -8.53 21.69 40.23
N ASN A 472 -8.41 21.47 41.54
CA ASN A 472 -9.54 21.21 42.39
C ASN A 472 -10.44 22.47 42.36
N PRO A 473 -11.66 22.42 41.85
CA PRO A 473 -12.61 23.47 42.07
C PRO A 473 -13.24 23.28 43.44
N SER A 474 -12.48 23.58 44.50
CA SER A 474 -13.07 23.94 45.80
C SER A 474 -13.40 25.42 45.77
N THR A 475 -14.47 25.76 45.08
CA THR A 475 -15.19 27.02 45.30
C THR A 475 -16.48 26.66 46.02
N GLU A 476 -16.48 27.07 47.30
CA GLU A 476 -17.68 27.16 48.15
C GLU A 476 -18.80 27.81 47.32
N VAL A 477 -19.86 27.04 47.11
CA VAL A 477 -21.15 27.57 46.71
C VAL A 477 -21.75 28.20 47.98
N SER A 478 -21.61 29.54 48.13
CA SER A 478 -22.39 30.32 49.05
C SER A 478 -23.84 30.25 48.65
N GLU A 479 -24.69 29.70 49.54
CA GLU A 479 -26.15 29.68 49.41
C GLU A 479 -26.69 31.10 49.19
N PRO A 480 -27.62 31.35 48.25
CA PRO A 480 -28.29 32.65 48.21
C PRO A 480 -29.34 32.72 49.28
N ASN A 481 -29.24 33.76 50.05
CA ASN A 481 -30.14 34.24 51.10
C ASN A 481 -31.60 34.29 50.63
N LYS A 482 -32.48 33.55 51.29
CA LYS A 482 -33.92 33.70 51.18
C LYS A 482 -34.33 34.94 51.94
N THR A 483 -34.65 36.01 51.29
CA THR A 483 -35.60 37.03 51.76
C THR A 483 -36.12 37.86 50.59
N GLU A 484 -37.43 38.10 50.65
CA GLU A 484 -38.21 39.03 49.86
C GLU A 484 -38.73 38.61 48.49
N VAL A 485 -39.85 37.88 48.54
CA VAL A 485 -40.93 38.02 47.56
C VAL A 485 -42.17 38.41 48.39
N ASP A 486 -42.46 39.70 48.44
CA ASP A 486 -43.82 40.19 48.58
C ASP A 486 -43.97 41.50 47.81
N SER A 487 -45.14 41.56 47.12
CA SER A 487 -45.74 42.71 46.46
C SER A 487 -45.19 43.05 45.04
N ILE A 488 -45.98 42.76 44.02
CA ILE A 488 -46.90 43.69 43.33
C ILE A 488 -47.52 42.97 42.08
N ASN A 489 -48.86 42.87 42.12
CA ASN A 489 -49.87 42.70 41.03
C ASN A 489 -49.61 41.74 39.88
#